data_f60ec485cc6658edca7da11f88537654
#
_entry.id   f60ec485cc6658edca7da11f88537654
#
_cell.length_a   1.000
_cell.length_b   1.000
_cell.length_c   1.000
_cell.angle_alpha   90.00
_cell.angle_beta   90.00
_cell.angle_gamma   90.00
#
_symmetry.space_group_name_H-M   'P 1'
#
loop_
_entity.id
_entity.type
_entity.pdbx_description
1 polymer ?
#
loop_
_entity_poly.entity_id
_entity_poly.type
_entity_poly.pdbx_seq_one_letter_code
_entity_poly.pdbx_strand_id
1 'polypeptide(L)'
;MYGADAVYCALPEFGMRAAPVNLTVGELREGCIFAHARGKKVYLTLNTLPTNEELSKLPQYIQDAAEAGVDAFIIADLGVLALAKKYAPQVERHVSTQAGITNYEAAKVCYELGAKRVVLARELPLTEIAQIRDNCPPDLELEAFVHGAMCMSVSGRCLLSSYMAGRSGNRGECAQPCRWKYNLVEEHRPGQYMEIGETPDNGSYILNANDLCTAPFIDLICKAGVDSLKIEGRAKTFYYVASVVSAYRRALDTFLACLLYTSPSPRDA
;
A
#
# COMPACT_ATOMS: atom_id res chain seq x y z
N MET A 1 10.01 -16.94 -3.86
CA MET A 1 9.71 -17.81 -4.99
C MET A 1 9.49 -16.99 -6.26
N TYR A 2 8.63 -15.99 -6.27
CA TYR A 2 8.28 -15.21 -7.47
C TYR A 2 8.99 -13.86 -7.57
N GLY A 3 10.02 -13.61 -6.76
CA GLY A 3 10.88 -12.42 -6.86
C GLY A 3 10.55 -11.26 -5.93
N ALA A 4 9.55 -11.38 -5.04
CA ALA A 4 9.33 -10.38 -4.01
C ALA A 4 10.46 -10.37 -2.97
N ASP A 5 10.83 -9.19 -2.47
CA ASP A 5 11.81 -9.03 -1.40
C ASP A 5 11.13 -8.95 -0.02
N ALA A 6 9.87 -8.53 -0.02
CA ALA A 6 9.03 -8.50 1.17
C ALA A 6 7.59 -8.89 0.82
N VAL A 7 6.86 -9.38 1.83
CA VAL A 7 5.41 -9.58 1.76
C VAL A 7 4.73 -8.81 2.89
N TYR A 8 3.53 -8.31 2.65
CA TYR A 8 2.73 -7.73 3.71
C TYR A 8 1.44 -8.54 3.92
N CYS A 9 1.06 -8.68 5.17
CA CYS A 9 -0.10 -9.46 5.60
C CYS A 9 -0.87 -8.72 6.71
N ALA A 10 -1.93 -9.33 7.20
CA ALA A 10 -2.67 -8.86 8.37
C ALA A 10 -3.11 -10.02 9.24
N LEU A 11 -3.29 -9.73 10.50
CA LEU A 11 -4.09 -10.49 11.45
C LEU A 11 -5.57 -10.03 11.38
N PRO A 12 -6.50 -10.69 12.07
CA PRO A 12 -7.94 -10.38 11.96
C PRO A 12 -8.32 -8.95 12.35
N GLU A 13 -7.59 -8.35 13.30
CA GLU A 13 -7.83 -6.99 13.78
C GLU A 13 -6.85 -5.99 13.16
N PHE A 14 -7.21 -4.70 13.13
CA PHE A 14 -6.38 -3.56 12.73
C PHE A 14 -5.84 -3.53 11.29
N GLY A 15 -6.26 -4.46 10.43
CA GLY A 15 -5.90 -4.47 9.00
C GLY A 15 -7.04 -3.99 8.09
N MET A 16 -6.71 -3.20 7.05
CA MET A 16 -7.68 -2.59 6.10
C MET A 16 -8.36 -3.57 5.14
N ARG A 17 -8.24 -4.86 5.34
CA ARG A 17 -8.92 -5.89 4.55
C ARG A 17 -9.49 -6.95 5.48
N ALA A 18 -10.71 -6.74 5.94
CA ALA A 18 -11.42 -7.69 6.80
C ALA A 18 -11.96 -8.93 6.04
N ALA A 19 -12.29 -8.77 4.75
CA ALA A 19 -12.91 -9.84 3.95
C ALA A 19 -11.98 -11.00 3.56
N PRO A 20 -10.68 -10.83 3.24
CA PRO A 20 -9.78 -11.95 3.01
C PRO A 20 -9.51 -12.74 4.30
N VAL A 21 -9.16 -14.02 4.15
CA VAL A 21 -8.66 -14.82 5.26
C VAL A 21 -7.39 -14.16 5.82
N ASN A 22 -7.43 -13.76 7.08
CA ASN A 22 -6.30 -13.18 7.80
C ASN A 22 -5.59 -14.27 8.60
N LEU A 23 -4.29 -14.10 8.82
CA LEU A 23 -3.46 -15.06 9.55
C LEU A 23 -3.75 -15.01 11.04
N THR A 24 -3.64 -16.13 11.71
CA THR A 24 -3.46 -16.18 13.17
C THR A 24 -2.03 -15.77 13.54
N VAL A 25 -1.78 -15.47 14.82
CA VAL A 25 -0.41 -15.16 15.31
C VAL A 25 0.53 -16.36 15.10
N GLY A 26 0.03 -17.59 15.22
CA GLY A 26 0.80 -18.81 14.95
C GLY A 26 1.22 -18.90 13.47
N GLU A 27 0.28 -18.73 12.55
CA GLU A 27 0.54 -18.72 11.11
C GLU A 27 1.45 -17.55 10.69
N LEU A 28 1.32 -16.39 11.34
CA LEU A 28 2.23 -15.26 11.13
C LEU A 28 3.67 -15.65 11.50
N ARG A 29 3.87 -16.29 12.65
CA ARG A 29 5.19 -16.76 13.10
C ARG A 29 5.80 -17.77 12.12
N GLU A 30 5.02 -18.75 11.68
CA GLU A 30 5.46 -19.72 10.66
C GLU A 30 5.81 -19.02 9.35
N GLY A 31 4.99 -18.04 8.93
CA GLY A 31 5.24 -17.21 7.75
C GLY A 31 6.54 -16.40 7.85
N CYS A 32 6.83 -15.81 9.01
CA CYS A 32 8.09 -15.11 9.27
C CYS A 32 9.29 -16.05 9.17
N ILE A 33 9.26 -17.21 9.84
CA ILE A 33 10.32 -18.22 9.76
C ILE A 33 10.55 -18.65 8.31
N PHE A 34 9.47 -18.92 7.57
CA PHE A 34 9.56 -19.32 6.15
C PHE A 34 10.17 -18.25 5.26
N ALA A 35 9.80 -16.97 5.46
CA ALA A 35 10.31 -15.85 4.69
C ALA A 35 11.79 -15.56 5.03
N HIS A 36 12.13 -15.50 6.32
CA HIS A 36 13.49 -15.23 6.80
C HIS A 36 14.49 -16.31 6.34
N ALA A 37 14.10 -17.56 6.33
CA ALA A 37 14.93 -18.66 5.80
C ALA A 37 15.26 -18.48 4.29
N ARG A 38 14.61 -17.53 3.61
CA ARG A 38 14.81 -17.17 2.20
C ARG A 38 15.34 -15.75 2.02
N GLY A 39 15.76 -15.09 3.10
CA GLY A 39 16.22 -13.70 3.08
C GLY A 39 15.13 -12.68 2.71
N LYS A 40 13.85 -12.99 2.99
CA LYS A 40 12.70 -12.13 2.68
C LYS A 40 12.09 -11.56 3.96
N LYS A 41 11.51 -10.36 3.85
CA LYS A 41 10.90 -9.63 4.97
C LYS A 41 9.38 -9.84 5.02
N VAL A 42 8.82 -9.70 6.23
CA VAL A 42 7.37 -9.78 6.49
C VAL A 42 6.90 -8.52 7.20
N TYR A 43 5.92 -7.83 6.62
CA TYR A 43 5.34 -6.61 7.18
C TYR A 43 3.90 -6.84 7.60
N LEU A 44 3.55 -6.40 8.80
CA LEU A 44 2.19 -6.50 9.31
C LEU A 44 1.44 -5.18 9.19
N THR A 45 0.23 -5.20 8.66
CA THR A 45 -0.60 -4.00 8.58
C THR A 45 -1.31 -3.72 9.91
N LEU A 46 -1.11 -2.49 10.43
CA LEU A 46 -1.83 -1.86 11.53
C LEU A 46 -2.42 -0.53 11.02
N ASN A 47 -3.16 -0.60 9.93
CA ASN A 47 -3.48 0.58 9.13
C ASN A 47 -4.98 0.93 9.09
N THR A 48 -5.77 0.41 10.01
CA THR A 48 -7.11 0.92 10.32
C THR A 48 -7.01 2.17 11.20
N LEU A 49 -8.10 2.91 11.32
CA LEU A 49 -8.27 3.99 12.29
C LEU A 49 -8.97 3.42 13.53
N PRO A 50 -8.24 3.13 14.61
CA PRO A 50 -8.83 2.50 15.79
C PRO A 50 -9.71 3.47 16.60
N THR A 51 -10.71 2.92 17.27
CA THR A 51 -11.48 3.65 18.28
C THR A 51 -10.72 3.71 19.61
N ASN A 52 -11.14 4.58 20.53
CA ASN A 52 -10.54 4.64 21.89
C ASN A 52 -10.66 3.31 22.65
N GLU A 53 -11.74 2.55 22.44
CA GLU A 53 -11.92 1.24 23.04
C GLU A 53 -10.88 0.24 22.53
N GLU A 54 -10.61 0.26 21.23
CA GLU A 54 -9.64 -0.63 20.59
C GLU A 54 -8.18 -0.31 20.95
N LEU A 55 -7.90 0.95 21.32
CA LEU A 55 -6.55 1.34 21.75
C LEU A 55 -6.04 0.54 22.95
N SER A 56 -6.93 0.08 23.83
CA SER A 56 -6.55 -0.73 24.98
C SER A 56 -5.94 -2.09 24.62
N LYS A 57 -6.30 -2.65 23.46
CA LYS A 57 -5.81 -3.95 22.96
C LYS A 57 -4.49 -3.85 22.20
N LEU A 58 -4.18 -2.68 21.62
CA LEU A 58 -3.04 -2.49 20.74
C LEU A 58 -1.67 -2.81 21.36
N PRO A 59 -1.38 -2.47 22.64
CA PRO A 59 -0.09 -2.80 23.24
C PRO A 59 0.24 -4.29 23.17
N GLN A 60 -0.67 -5.15 23.57
CA GLN A 60 -0.47 -6.60 23.54
C GLN A 60 -0.38 -7.11 22.10
N TYR A 61 -1.27 -6.64 21.22
CA TYR A 61 -1.28 -7.01 19.82
C TYR A 61 0.06 -6.67 19.10
N ILE A 62 0.63 -5.50 19.39
CA ILE A 62 1.93 -5.07 18.85
C ILE A 62 3.05 -5.97 19.37
N GLN A 63 3.02 -6.34 20.65
CA GLN A 63 4.01 -7.23 21.24
C GLN A 63 3.93 -8.63 20.67
N ASP A 64 2.74 -9.21 20.57
CA ASP A 64 2.52 -10.56 20.01
C ASP A 64 3.01 -10.63 18.56
N ALA A 65 2.75 -9.60 17.77
CA ALA A 65 3.22 -9.51 16.39
C ALA A 65 4.75 -9.36 16.30
N ALA A 66 5.34 -8.56 17.17
CA ALA A 66 6.81 -8.41 17.25
C ALA A 66 7.48 -9.74 17.64
N GLU A 67 6.91 -10.47 18.60
CA GLU A 67 7.37 -11.81 19.01
C GLU A 67 7.18 -12.86 17.92
N ALA A 68 6.20 -12.70 17.04
CA ALA A 68 6.03 -13.54 15.87
C ALA A 68 7.13 -13.33 14.81
N GLY A 69 7.90 -12.23 14.91
CA GLY A 69 9.07 -11.97 14.09
C GLY A 69 8.82 -11.08 12.88
N VAL A 70 7.80 -10.20 12.90
CA VAL A 70 7.58 -9.25 11.81
C VAL A 70 8.73 -8.23 11.74
N ASP A 71 9.11 -7.86 10.51
CA ASP A 71 10.19 -6.90 10.27
C ASP A 71 9.70 -5.45 10.37
N ALA A 72 8.45 -5.19 10.00
CA ALA A 72 7.86 -3.86 10.08
C ALA A 72 6.35 -3.86 10.31
N PHE A 73 5.85 -2.77 10.89
CA PHE A 73 4.44 -2.42 10.94
C PHE A 73 4.09 -1.36 9.89
N ILE A 74 3.00 -1.58 9.16
CA ILE A 74 2.46 -0.58 8.20
C ILE A 74 1.30 0.13 8.89
N ILE A 75 1.48 1.41 9.24
CA ILE A 75 0.66 2.17 10.20
C ILE A 75 0.06 3.40 9.53
N ALA A 76 -1.23 3.69 9.76
CA ALA A 76 -1.90 4.89 9.24
C ALA A 76 -2.23 5.94 10.31
N ASP A 77 -2.36 5.53 11.56
CA ASP A 77 -2.75 6.37 12.68
C ASP A 77 -1.54 6.79 13.51
N LEU A 78 -1.45 8.08 13.88
CA LEU A 78 -0.32 8.62 14.65
C LEU A 78 -0.24 8.05 16.07
N GLY A 79 -1.38 7.77 16.69
CA GLY A 79 -1.43 7.13 18.01
C GLY A 79 -0.88 5.71 17.96
N VAL A 80 -1.26 4.94 16.93
CA VAL A 80 -0.71 3.60 16.68
C VAL A 80 0.79 3.65 16.41
N LEU A 81 1.27 4.68 15.69
CA LEU A 81 2.70 4.88 15.44
C LEU A 81 3.48 5.09 16.76
N ALA A 82 2.94 5.91 17.64
CA ALA A 82 3.53 6.14 18.97
C ALA A 82 3.52 4.87 19.83
N LEU A 83 2.43 4.10 19.81
CA LEU A 83 2.32 2.83 20.53
C LEU A 83 3.31 1.80 19.99
N ALA A 84 3.44 1.66 18.67
CA ALA A 84 4.42 0.75 18.05
C ALA A 84 5.85 1.12 18.45
N LYS A 85 6.19 2.41 18.44
CA LYS A 85 7.49 2.90 18.92
C LYS A 85 7.75 2.55 20.39
N LYS A 86 6.71 2.59 21.22
CA LYS A 86 6.81 2.31 22.66
C LYS A 86 6.91 0.82 22.98
N TYR A 87 6.08 -0.02 22.34
CA TYR A 87 5.90 -1.43 22.72
C TYR A 87 6.70 -2.41 21.87
N ALA A 88 7.18 -2.00 20.70
CA ALA A 88 8.05 -2.79 19.83
C ALA A 88 9.09 -1.88 19.11
N PRO A 89 9.99 -1.21 19.86
CA PRO A 89 10.94 -0.25 19.30
C PRO A 89 11.89 -0.86 18.25
N GLN A 90 12.14 -2.17 18.34
CA GLN A 90 13.01 -2.93 17.43
C GLN A 90 12.38 -3.23 16.06
N VAL A 91 11.03 -3.13 15.94
CA VAL A 91 10.32 -3.36 14.69
C VAL A 91 10.23 -2.06 13.91
N GLU A 92 10.55 -2.09 12.62
CA GLU A 92 10.46 -0.91 11.76
C GLU A 92 9.01 -0.40 11.67
N ARG A 93 8.86 0.90 11.48
CA ARG A 93 7.56 1.56 11.30
C ARG A 93 7.50 2.15 9.91
N HIS A 94 6.56 1.65 9.11
CA HIS A 94 6.27 2.14 7.77
C HIS A 94 4.95 2.89 7.79
N VAL A 95 4.94 4.16 7.39
CA VAL A 95 3.70 4.95 7.33
C VAL A 95 2.90 4.53 6.11
N SER A 96 1.66 4.12 6.34
CA SER A 96 0.75 3.65 5.29
C SER A 96 0.34 4.77 4.32
N THR A 97 0.07 4.42 3.07
CA THR A 97 -0.53 5.33 2.08
C THR A 97 -1.82 6.01 2.60
N GLN A 98 -2.52 5.37 3.52
CA GLN A 98 -3.74 5.93 4.13
C GLN A 98 -3.49 7.10 5.07
N ALA A 99 -2.26 7.36 5.46
CA ALA A 99 -1.88 8.61 6.11
C ALA A 99 -1.97 9.81 5.15
N GLY A 100 -1.98 9.55 3.83
CA GLY A 100 -2.17 10.59 2.81
C GLY A 100 -0.94 11.48 2.63
N ILE A 101 0.26 10.89 2.64
CA ILE A 101 1.51 11.64 2.49
C ILE A 101 1.67 12.06 1.02
N THR A 102 1.61 13.37 0.78
CA THR A 102 1.64 13.97 -0.55
C THR A 102 2.75 15.02 -0.74
N ASN A 103 3.54 15.31 0.29
CA ASN A 103 4.61 16.30 0.23
C ASN A 103 5.76 15.96 1.18
N TYR A 104 6.91 16.59 0.96
CA TYR A 104 8.12 16.31 1.72
C TYR A 104 8.05 16.75 3.19
N GLU A 105 7.31 17.79 3.54
CA GLU A 105 7.18 18.19 4.94
C GLU A 105 6.41 17.15 5.75
N ALA A 106 5.32 16.61 5.20
CA ALA A 106 4.60 15.50 5.84
C ALA A 106 5.48 14.24 5.98
N ALA A 107 6.31 13.94 4.98
CA ALA A 107 7.26 12.83 5.03
C ALA A 107 8.33 13.03 6.11
N LYS A 108 8.88 14.24 6.24
CA LYS A 108 9.86 14.61 7.30
C LYS A 108 9.27 14.45 8.70
N VAL A 109 8.04 14.94 8.92
CA VAL A 109 7.35 14.78 10.22
C VAL A 109 7.19 13.29 10.55
N CYS A 110 6.82 12.45 9.58
CA CYS A 110 6.76 11.00 9.81
C CYS A 110 8.13 10.42 10.19
N TYR A 111 9.20 10.86 9.55
CA TYR A 111 10.57 10.47 9.88
C TYR A 111 10.97 10.87 11.30
N GLU A 112 10.69 12.09 11.72
CA GLU A 112 10.95 12.59 13.09
C GLU A 112 10.17 11.79 14.14
N LEU A 113 8.97 11.35 13.83
CA LEU A 113 8.17 10.44 14.67
C LEU A 113 8.74 9.02 14.71
N GLY A 114 9.75 8.73 13.89
CA GLY A 114 10.49 7.47 13.88
C GLY A 114 10.02 6.49 12.81
N ALA A 115 9.39 6.95 11.75
CA ALA A 115 9.14 6.12 10.59
C ALA A 115 10.44 5.85 9.82
N LYS A 116 10.65 4.60 9.41
CA LYS A 116 11.76 4.21 8.53
C LYS A 116 11.37 4.35 7.07
N ARG A 117 10.09 4.17 6.75
CA ARG A 117 9.55 4.21 5.39
C ARG A 117 8.21 4.94 5.35
N VAL A 118 7.97 5.64 4.25
CA VAL A 118 6.69 6.28 3.96
C VAL A 118 6.13 5.70 2.66
N VAL A 119 4.90 5.16 2.72
CA VAL A 119 4.16 4.76 1.52
C VAL A 119 3.39 5.97 1.01
N LEU A 120 3.84 6.52 -0.09
CA LEU A 120 3.30 7.73 -0.69
C LEU A 120 1.84 7.56 -1.13
N ALA A 121 1.12 8.67 -1.22
CA ALA A 121 -0.20 8.71 -1.83
C ALA A 121 -0.12 8.29 -3.30
N ARG A 122 -1.14 7.55 -3.78
CA ARG A 122 -1.16 6.99 -5.15
C ARG A 122 -1.39 8.04 -6.23
N GLU A 123 -1.86 9.19 -5.84
CA GLU A 123 -2.25 10.31 -6.68
C GLU A 123 -1.07 11.19 -7.11
N LEU A 124 0.12 10.94 -6.54
CA LEU A 124 1.31 11.73 -6.80
C LEU A 124 1.89 11.45 -8.19
N PRO A 125 2.16 12.50 -9.00
CA PRO A 125 2.97 12.38 -10.20
C PRO A 125 4.44 12.13 -9.85
N LEU A 126 5.20 11.57 -10.78
CA LEU A 126 6.62 11.24 -10.57
C LEU A 126 7.48 12.47 -10.23
N THR A 127 7.11 13.63 -10.75
CA THR A 127 7.79 14.91 -10.45
C THR A 127 7.69 15.29 -8.97
N GLU A 128 6.53 15.08 -8.36
CA GLU A 128 6.33 15.33 -6.92
C GLU A 128 7.08 14.29 -6.07
N ILE A 129 7.12 13.03 -6.52
CA ILE A 129 7.88 11.97 -5.85
C ILE A 129 9.38 12.33 -5.83
N ALA A 130 9.92 12.79 -6.96
CA ALA A 130 11.32 13.23 -7.03
C ALA A 130 11.59 14.41 -6.09
N GLN A 131 10.69 15.41 -6.02
CA GLN A 131 10.82 16.52 -5.08
C GLN A 131 10.77 16.05 -3.62
N ILE A 132 9.93 15.07 -3.29
CA ILE A 132 9.90 14.48 -1.95
C ILE A 132 11.24 13.82 -1.67
N ARG A 133 11.80 13.06 -2.61
CA ARG A 133 13.11 12.41 -2.44
C ARG A 133 14.22 13.42 -2.19
N ASP A 134 14.30 14.47 -3.00
CA ASP A 134 15.35 15.49 -2.94
C ASP A 134 15.33 16.29 -1.62
N ASN A 135 14.15 16.40 -0.97
CA ASN A 135 13.96 17.19 0.24
C ASN A 135 13.85 16.36 1.53
N CYS A 136 13.88 15.03 1.44
CA CYS A 136 13.81 14.15 2.61
C CYS A 136 15.20 13.61 2.99
N PRO A 137 15.41 13.18 4.27
CA PRO A 137 16.60 12.47 4.67
C PRO A 137 16.87 11.25 3.77
N PRO A 138 18.14 11.00 3.41
CA PRO A 138 18.48 9.91 2.48
C PRO A 138 18.17 8.51 3.02
N ASP A 139 18.11 8.38 4.34
CA ASP A 139 17.78 7.13 5.03
C ASP A 139 16.27 6.93 5.30
N LEU A 140 15.42 7.91 4.94
CA LEU A 140 13.98 7.72 4.85
C LEU A 140 13.66 7.02 3.53
N GLU A 141 13.11 5.82 3.60
CA GLU A 141 12.71 5.07 2.42
C GLU A 141 11.34 5.54 1.90
N LEU A 142 11.23 5.72 0.59
CA LEU A 142 9.99 6.03 -0.13
C LEU A 142 9.44 4.78 -0.80
N GLU A 143 8.18 4.45 -0.52
CA GLU A 143 7.48 3.34 -1.17
C GLU A 143 6.31 3.88 -1.99
N ALA A 144 6.17 3.41 -3.23
CA ALA A 144 5.06 3.77 -4.10
C ALA A 144 4.30 2.53 -4.59
N PHE A 145 2.98 2.64 -4.71
CA PHE A 145 2.20 1.62 -5.40
C PHE A 145 2.48 1.65 -6.90
N VAL A 146 2.74 0.48 -7.47
CA VAL A 146 3.07 0.33 -8.89
C VAL A 146 2.05 -0.54 -9.64
N HIS A 147 1.23 -1.32 -8.91
CA HIS A 147 0.25 -2.20 -9.53
C HIS A 147 -0.95 -2.47 -8.63
N GLY A 148 -2.11 -2.58 -9.27
CA GLY A 148 -3.36 -3.03 -8.66
C GLY A 148 -4.44 -1.96 -8.59
N ALA A 149 -5.51 -2.29 -7.89
CA ALA A 149 -6.72 -1.48 -7.83
C ALA A 149 -6.49 -0.11 -7.19
N MET A 150 -6.88 0.93 -7.90
CA MET A 150 -6.92 2.29 -7.37
C MET A 150 -8.20 2.52 -6.55
N CYS A 151 -8.14 3.43 -5.58
CA CYS A 151 -9.30 3.92 -4.85
C CYS A 151 -9.78 5.24 -5.45
N MET A 152 -11.09 5.46 -5.48
CA MET A 152 -11.67 6.75 -5.90
C MET A 152 -11.37 7.88 -4.92
N SER A 153 -11.16 7.55 -3.65
CA SER A 153 -10.82 8.51 -2.60
C SER A 153 -9.32 8.67 -2.45
N VAL A 154 -8.89 9.88 -2.16
CA VAL A 154 -7.47 10.18 -1.87
C VAL A 154 -6.95 9.25 -0.79
N SER A 155 -5.97 8.45 -1.14
CA SER A 155 -5.29 7.51 -0.23
C SER A 155 -6.24 6.55 0.53
N GLY A 156 -7.45 6.32 0.00
CA GLY A 156 -8.40 5.35 0.53
C GLY A 156 -9.22 5.80 1.75
N ARG A 157 -9.18 7.06 2.15
CA ARG A 157 -10.06 7.60 3.20
C ARG A 157 -11.40 7.99 2.60
N CYS A 158 -12.45 7.19 2.85
CA CYS A 158 -13.75 7.30 2.19
C CYS A 158 -14.92 6.99 3.13
N LEU A 159 -15.99 7.77 2.99
CA LEU A 159 -17.26 7.53 3.69
C LEU A 159 -18.33 6.87 2.82
N LEU A 160 -18.08 6.71 1.50
CA LEU A 160 -19.07 6.24 0.56
C LEU A 160 -19.62 4.84 0.92
N SER A 161 -18.75 3.94 1.35
CA SER A 161 -19.14 2.59 1.78
C SER A 161 -20.00 2.61 3.05
N SER A 162 -19.68 3.49 4.00
CA SER A 162 -20.48 3.67 5.21
C SER A 162 -21.86 4.23 4.86
N TYR A 163 -21.92 5.21 3.97
CA TYR A 163 -23.16 5.85 3.55
C TYR A 163 -24.08 4.89 2.76
N MET A 164 -23.52 4.15 1.79
CA MET A 164 -24.31 3.32 0.88
C MET A 164 -24.59 1.90 1.38
N ALA A 165 -23.76 1.37 2.26
CA ALA A 165 -23.83 -0.03 2.67
C ALA A 165 -23.73 -0.24 4.19
N GLY A 166 -23.64 0.83 5.00
CA GLY A 166 -23.45 0.74 6.44
C GLY A 166 -22.10 0.11 6.86
N ARG A 167 -21.14 -0.04 5.93
CA ARG A 167 -19.85 -0.71 6.14
C ARG A 167 -18.70 0.28 6.07
N SER A 168 -17.89 0.35 7.14
CA SER A 168 -16.81 1.34 7.21
C SER A 168 -15.60 0.95 6.36
N GLY A 169 -15.38 1.70 5.27
CA GLY A 169 -14.19 1.54 4.44
C GLY A 169 -12.89 1.85 5.18
N ASN A 170 -12.92 2.77 6.14
CA ASN A 170 -11.76 3.18 6.94
C ASN A 170 -11.38 2.14 8.02
N ARG A 171 -12.20 1.12 8.18
CA ARG A 171 -12.01 0.01 9.13
C ARG A 171 -11.84 -1.35 8.45
N GLY A 172 -11.58 -1.36 7.15
CA GLY A 172 -11.34 -2.58 6.40
C GLY A 172 -12.58 -3.26 5.81
N GLU A 173 -13.77 -2.72 6.02
CA GLU A 173 -15.05 -3.32 5.61
C GLU A 173 -15.61 -2.73 4.30
N CYS A 174 -14.78 -2.11 3.47
CA CYS A 174 -15.24 -1.44 2.26
C CYS A 174 -16.03 -2.37 1.34
N ALA A 175 -17.29 -2.03 1.08
CA ALA A 175 -18.17 -2.73 0.14
C ALA A 175 -17.86 -2.40 -1.34
N GLN A 176 -16.93 -1.49 -1.59
CA GLN A 176 -16.52 -1.01 -2.91
C GLN A 176 -17.69 -0.43 -3.75
N PRO A 177 -18.55 0.44 -3.19
CA PRO A 177 -19.69 0.97 -3.94
C PRO A 177 -19.25 1.78 -5.16
N CYS A 178 -18.06 2.37 -5.16
CA CYS A 178 -17.51 3.05 -6.33
C CYS A 178 -17.30 2.13 -7.56
N ARG A 179 -17.43 0.81 -7.40
CA ARG A 179 -17.30 -0.20 -8.46
C ARG A 179 -18.62 -0.86 -8.81
N TRP A 180 -19.73 -0.45 -8.18
CA TRP A 180 -21.04 -0.94 -8.53
C TRP A 180 -21.50 -0.34 -9.87
N LYS A 181 -22.41 -1.03 -10.54
CA LYS A 181 -23.06 -0.47 -11.72
C LYS A 181 -24.14 0.53 -11.28
N TYR A 182 -24.13 1.69 -11.89
CA TYR A 182 -25.09 2.76 -11.65
C TYR A 182 -25.80 3.10 -12.95
N ASN A 183 -27.05 3.55 -12.83
CA ASN A 183 -27.81 4.15 -13.90
C ASN A 183 -28.17 5.57 -13.51
N LEU A 184 -28.18 6.48 -14.47
CA LEU A 184 -28.76 7.81 -14.29
C LEU A 184 -30.27 7.73 -14.44
N VAL A 185 -30.98 8.40 -13.54
CA VAL A 185 -32.42 8.60 -13.62
C VAL A 185 -32.65 10.10 -13.60
N GLU A 186 -33.35 10.62 -14.60
CA GLU A 186 -33.77 12.01 -14.64
C GLU A 186 -35.08 12.11 -13.81
N GLU A 187 -35.17 13.14 -12.95
CA GLU A 187 -36.22 13.28 -11.94
C GLU A 187 -37.65 13.27 -12.52
N HIS A 188 -37.83 13.91 -13.71
CA HIS A 188 -39.14 13.98 -14.39
C HIS A 188 -39.43 12.78 -15.31
N ARG A 189 -38.51 11.79 -15.35
CA ARG A 189 -38.67 10.53 -16.14
C ARG A 189 -38.45 9.30 -15.27
N PRO A 190 -39.24 9.11 -14.21
CA PRO A 190 -39.10 7.97 -13.33
C PRO A 190 -39.29 6.65 -14.10
N GLY A 191 -38.43 5.68 -13.87
CA GLY A 191 -38.45 4.37 -14.54
C GLY A 191 -37.71 4.31 -15.88
N GLN A 192 -37.18 5.42 -16.39
CA GLN A 192 -36.26 5.43 -17.54
C GLN A 192 -34.82 5.43 -17.02
N TYR A 193 -34.18 4.28 -17.08
CA TYR A 193 -32.80 4.12 -16.66
C TYR A 193 -31.86 4.39 -17.83
N MET A 194 -30.97 5.36 -17.68
CA MET A 194 -29.90 5.63 -18.63
C MET A 194 -28.63 4.97 -18.12
N GLU A 195 -28.17 3.94 -18.81
CA GLU A 195 -26.93 3.25 -18.43
C GLU A 195 -25.74 4.22 -18.54
N ILE A 196 -24.88 4.17 -17.51
CA ILE A 196 -23.58 4.81 -17.54
C ILE A 196 -22.60 3.72 -17.94
N GLY A 197 -22.20 3.73 -19.22
CA GLY A 197 -21.30 2.73 -19.78
C GLY A 197 -19.96 3.33 -20.14
N GLU A 198 -18.92 2.50 -20.14
CA GLU A 198 -17.65 2.81 -20.82
C GLU A 198 -17.77 2.44 -22.29
N THR A 199 -17.30 3.35 -23.14
CA THR A 199 -16.90 2.97 -24.49
C THR A 199 -15.38 2.79 -24.54
N PRO A 200 -14.84 1.90 -25.40
CA PRO A 200 -13.40 1.66 -25.50
C PRO A 200 -12.58 2.93 -25.72
N ASP A 201 -13.18 3.95 -26.31
CA ASP A 201 -12.47 5.20 -26.71
C ASP A 201 -12.70 6.37 -25.77
N ASN A 202 -13.68 6.34 -24.85
CA ASN A 202 -14.02 7.46 -23.95
C ASN A 202 -14.57 6.98 -22.60
N GLY A 203 -14.04 5.90 -22.07
CA GLY A 203 -14.54 5.30 -20.85
C GLY A 203 -14.62 6.26 -19.68
N SER A 204 -15.79 6.37 -19.08
CA SER A 204 -16.01 7.07 -17.83
C SER A 204 -16.84 6.21 -16.90
N TYR A 205 -16.18 5.50 -16.01
CA TYR A 205 -16.86 5.12 -14.78
C TYR A 205 -16.91 6.35 -13.89
N ILE A 206 -18.08 6.82 -13.55
CA ILE A 206 -18.25 8.04 -12.75
C ILE A 206 -17.55 7.93 -11.39
N LEU A 207 -17.39 6.72 -10.85
CA LEU A 207 -16.80 6.48 -9.53
C LEU A 207 -15.67 5.44 -9.52
N ASN A 208 -15.32 4.83 -10.66
CA ASN A 208 -14.30 3.78 -10.68
C ASN A 208 -12.99 4.30 -11.28
N ALA A 209 -11.91 4.23 -10.52
CA ALA A 209 -10.57 4.46 -11.04
C ALA A 209 -10.07 3.19 -11.75
N ASN A 210 -9.37 3.35 -12.88
CA ASN A 210 -8.67 2.27 -13.56
C ASN A 210 -7.65 1.60 -12.62
N ASP A 211 -7.35 0.33 -12.83
CA ASP A 211 -6.27 -0.33 -12.12
C ASP A 211 -4.92 0.25 -12.57
N LEU A 212 -4.05 0.49 -11.60
CA LEU A 212 -2.69 0.98 -11.85
C LEU A 212 -1.84 -0.13 -12.46
N CYS A 213 -1.08 0.20 -13.51
CA CYS A 213 -0.04 -0.66 -14.06
C CYS A 213 1.13 0.19 -14.56
N THR A 214 2.21 0.24 -13.82
CA THR A 214 3.38 1.07 -14.14
C THR A 214 4.58 0.26 -14.64
N ALA A 215 4.40 -1.02 -14.95
CA ALA A 215 5.50 -1.88 -15.45
C ALA A 215 6.25 -1.29 -16.64
N PRO A 216 5.60 -0.61 -17.62
CA PRO A 216 6.30 0.05 -18.73
C PRO A 216 7.15 1.26 -18.33
N PHE A 217 6.98 1.79 -17.10
CA PHE A 217 7.62 3.02 -16.62
C PHE A 217 8.52 2.77 -15.41
N ILE A 218 8.97 1.54 -15.20
CA ILE A 218 9.75 1.13 -14.03
C ILE A 218 11.04 1.95 -13.87
N ASP A 219 11.67 2.29 -14.97
CA ASP A 219 12.88 3.12 -15.00
C ASP A 219 12.62 4.54 -14.50
N LEU A 220 11.47 5.13 -14.85
CA LEU A 220 11.09 6.47 -14.39
C LEU A 220 10.78 6.48 -12.89
N ILE A 221 10.13 5.43 -12.39
CA ILE A 221 9.83 5.29 -10.97
C ILE A 221 11.13 5.17 -10.15
N CYS A 222 12.06 4.34 -10.60
CA CYS A 222 13.36 4.18 -9.95
C CYS A 222 14.16 5.50 -9.98
N LYS A 223 14.18 6.21 -11.12
CA LYS A 223 14.83 7.51 -11.26
C LYS A 223 14.20 8.60 -10.38
N ALA A 224 12.91 8.51 -10.08
CA ALA A 224 12.23 9.40 -9.15
C ALA A 224 12.62 9.16 -7.68
N GLY A 225 13.46 8.17 -7.39
CA GLY A 225 14.00 7.89 -6.06
C GLY A 225 13.09 7.07 -5.17
N VAL A 226 12.25 6.20 -5.77
CA VAL A 226 11.43 5.22 -5.04
C VAL A 226 12.30 4.03 -4.64
N ASP A 227 12.36 3.73 -3.34
CA ASP A 227 13.16 2.63 -2.78
C ASP A 227 12.40 1.30 -2.78
N SER A 228 11.07 1.34 -2.73
CA SER A 228 10.21 0.16 -2.63
C SER A 228 9.01 0.22 -3.56
N LEU A 229 8.82 -0.82 -4.36
CA LEU A 229 7.72 -0.97 -5.31
C LEU A 229 6.62 -1.84 -4.70
N LYS A 230 5.44 -1.26 -4.46
CA LYS A 230 4.33 -1.95 -3.81
C LYS A 230 3.29 -2.44 -4.80
N ILE A 231 2.97 -3.72 -4.71
CA ILE A 231 1.92 -4.36 -5.51
C ILE A 231 0.72 -4.66 -4.61
N GLU A 232 -0.48 -4.19 -4.99
CA GLU A 232 -1.73 -4.54 -4.29
C GLU A 232 -2.19 -5.92 -4.76
N GLY A 233 -2.19 -6.87 -3.85
CA GLY A 233 -2.55 -8.25 -4.18
C GLY A 233 -3.32 -8.97 -3.08
N ARG A 234 -3.59 -8.31 -1.94
CA ARG A 234 -4.13 -8.97 -0.75
C ARG A 234 -5.54 -9.56 -0.92
N ALA A 235 -6.35 -8.96 -1.79
CA ALA A 235 -7.69 -9.46 -2.15
C ALA A 235 -7.70 -10.16 -3.51
N LYS A 236 -6.55 -10.55 -4.03
CA LYS A 236 -6.37 -11.21 -5.33
C LYS A 236 -5.95 -12.68 -5.14
N THR A 237 -6.06 -13.47 -6.20
CA THR A 237 -5.64 -14.88 -6.19
C THR A 237 -4.12 -15.02 -6.10
N PHE A 238 -3.64 -16.16 -5.61
CA PHE A 238 -2.20 -16.48 -5.58
C PHE A 238 -1.56 -16.40 -6.96
N TYR A 239 -2.28 -16.87 -7.99
CA TYR A 239 -1.82 -16.80 -9.38
C TYR A 239 -1.59 -15.37 -9.85
N TYR A 240 -2.53 -14.47 -9.56
CA TYR A 240 -2.39 -13.05 -9.86
C TYR A 240 -1.13 -12.46 -9.21
N VAL A 241 -0.97 -12.68 -7.90
CA VAL A 241 0.19 -12.15 -7.16
C VAL A 241 1.49 -12.71 -7.73
N ALA A 242 1.56 -14.02 -7.97
CA ALA A 242 2.74 -14.66 -8.53
C ALA A 242 3.12 -14.09 -9.91
N SER A 243 2.13 -13.95 -10.80
CA SER A 243 2.34 -13.44 -12.16
C SER A 243 2.80 -11.99 -12.17
N VAL A 244 2.12 -11.13 -11.42
CA VAL A 244 2.44 -9.70 -11.34
C VAL A 244 3.81 -9.49 -10.71
N VAL A 245 4.10 -10.12 -9.59
CA VAL A 245 5.41 -10.02 -8.92
C VAL A 245 6.54 -10.48 -9.84
N SER A 246 6.36 -11.61 -10.54
CA SER A 246 7.37 -12.10 -11.49
C SER A 246 7.60 -11.15 -12.66
N ALA A 247 6.55 -10.49 -13.15
CA ALA A 247 6.65 -9.52 -14.23
C ALA A 247 7.45 -8.27 -13.80
N TYR A 248 7.10 -7.70 -12.63
CA TYR A 248 7.80 -6.54 -12.07
C TYR A 248 9.24 -6.87 -11.68
N ARG A 249 9.51 -8.06 -11.15
CA ARG A 249 10.88 -8.50 -10.86
C ARG A 249 11.74 -8.55 -12.13
N ARG A 250 11.25 -9.14 -13.20
CA ARG A 250 11.95 -9.17 -14.48
C ARG A 250 12.20 -7.78 -15.04
N ALA A 251 11.18 -6.91 -15.02
CA ALA A 251 11.32 -5.53 -15.50
C ALA A 251 12.39 -4.77 -14.70
N LEU A 252 12.36 -4.87 -13.38
CA LEU A 252 13.34 -4.22 -12.49
C LEU A 252 14.75 -4.79 -12.69
N ASP A 253 14.92 -6.11 -12.77
CA ASP A 253 16.24 -6.74 -12.98
C ASP A 253 16.83 -6.35 -14.32
N THR A 254 16.01 -6.28 -15.39
CA THR A 254 16.44 -5.81 -16.70
C THR A 254 16.91 -4.37 -16.63
N PHE A 255 16.16 -3.48 -15.98
CA PHE A 255 16.55 -2.08 -15.82
C PHE A 255 17.86 -1.94 -15.04
N LEU A 256 18.00 -2.63 -13.91
CA LEU A 256 19.22 -2.59 -13.09
C LEU A 256 20.44 -3.16 -13.84
N ALA A 257 20.26 -4.23 -14.62
CA ALA A 257 21.33 -4.76 -15.47
C ALA A 257 21.77 -3.73 -16.53
N CYS A 258 20.84 -3.02 -17.17
CA CYS A 258 21.17 -1.97 -18.13
C CYS A 258 21.98 -0.83 -17.48
N LEU A 259 21.66 -0.44 -16.24
CA LEU A 259 22.42 0.60 -15.53
C LEU A 259 23.88 0.19 -15.28
N LEU A 260 24.14 -1.09 -15.00
CA LEU A 260 25.50 -1.60 -14.79
C LEU A 260 26.34 -1.52 -16.06
N TYR A 261 25.73 -1.69 -17.25
CA TYR A 261 26.43 -1.57 -18.54
C TYR A 261 26.62 -0.13 -19.00
N THR A 262 25.84 0.83 -18.50
CA THR A 262 25.92 2.24 -18.87
C THR A 262 26.77 3.08 -17.91
N SER A 263 27.21 2.52 -16.79
CA SER A 263 28.18 3.17 -15.90
C SER A 263 29.54 3.22 -16.61
N PRO A 264 30.23 4.41 -16.66
CA PRO A 264 31.55 4.51 -17.24
C PRO A 264 32.48 3.48 -16.59
N SER A 265 33.17 2.72 -17.41
CA SER A 265 34.21 1.82 -16.90
C SER A 265 35.30 2.66 -16.19
N PRO A 266 35.86 2.19 -15.08
CA PRO A 266 37.02 2.86 -14.45
C PRO A 266 38.21 3.03 -15.39
N ARG A 267 38.14 2.47 -16.61
CA ARG A 267 39.16 2.62 -17.67
C ARG A 267 38.88 3.79 -18.61
N ASP A 268 37.72 4.44 -18.50
CA ASP A 268 37.29 5.58 -19.33
C ASP A 268 37.40 6.93 -18.60
N ALA A 269 38.04 6.95 -17.43
CA ALA A 269 38.31 8.13 -16.59
C ALA A 269 39.79 8.55 -16.69
#